data_06c592928f6d318ead8c3dd8d064fc3c
#
_entry.id   06c592928f6d318ead8c3dd8d064fc3c
#
_cell.length_a   1.000
_cell.length_b   1.000
_cell.length_c   1.000
_cell.angle_alpha   90.00
_cell.angle_beta   90.00
_cell.angle_gamma   90.00
#
_symmetry.space_group_name_H-M   'P 1'
#
loop_
_entity.id
_entity.type
_entity.pdbx_description
1 polymer ?
#
loop_
_entity_poly.entity_id
_entity_poly.type
_entity_poly.pdbx_seq_one_letter_code
_entity_poly.pdbx_strand_id
1 'polypeptide(L)'
;MWADPLGLSSKKSPGTCNDPCAGQDPAGEAAGWQGSEDYPGVDNWKNVVLEKGTILFTLYPHGPAGMASAPGNYFVRGYAVRSARGNARAFNDSVQVRHSGNATAARDMRKQLHIFVVEEDICVGKSKANKKYGDGGATQYYIRDMDKPKLTSTGKLRSFRR
;
A
#
# COMPACT_ATOMS: atom_id res chain seq x y z
N MET A 1 -19.77 -17.51 24.72
CA MET A 1 -19.34 -17.45 24.07
C MET A 1 -18.95 -17.12 23.93
N TRP A 2 -18.98 -16.97 23.96
CA TRP A 2 -18.36 -16.73 23.44
C TRP A 2 -18.17 -16.16 23.14
N ALA A 3 -18.22 -15.78 23.29
CA ALA A 3 -17.85 -15.44 22.67
C ALA A 3 -17.68 -14.94 22.45
N ASP A 4 -17.83 -14.75 22.41
CA ASP A 4 -17.63 -14.34 21.97
C ASP A 4 -18.13 -13.96 21.81
N PRO A 5 -18.71 -13.92 22.40
CA PRO A 5 -19.02 -13.71 22.04
C PRO A 5 -19.11 -13.41 21.70
N LEU A 6 -19.12 -13.29 21.55
CA LEU A 6 -18.70 -13.27 20.83
C LEU A 6 -18.24 -13.07 20.13
N GLY A 7 -18.26 -13.05 19.97
CA GLY A 7 -17.69 -13.18 19.04
C GLY A 7 -17.23 -12.85 18.99
N LEU A 8 -17.19 -12.67 18.93
CA LEU A 8 -16.47 -12.54 18.53
C LEU A 8 -15.97 -12.37 18.09
N SER A 9 -16.60 -12.27 18.44
CA SER A 9 -15.77 -12.11 17.73
C SER A 9 -14.84 -12.71 16.95
N SER A 10 -14.90 -12.81 16.23
CA SER A 10 -13.82 -13.18 15.43
C SER A 10 -12.49 -12.77 15.95
N LYS A 11 -12.42 -12.32 17.04
CA LYS A 11 -11.17 -11.83 17.57
C LYS A 11 -10.26 -12.95 17.90
N LYS A 12 -9.06 -12.85 17.39
CA LYS A 12 -8.01 -13.80 17.75
C LYS A 12 -7.60 -13.56 19.19
N SER A 13 -7.53 -14.62 19.94
CA SER A 13 -7.05 -14.53 21.29
C SER A 13 -5.56 -14.23 21.32
N PRO A 14 -5.09 -13.42 22.25
CA PRO A 14 -3.65 -13.26 22.45
C PRO A 14 -2.98 -14.62 22.67
N GLY A 15 -1.81 -14.79 22.09
CA GLY A 15 -1.06 -16.03 22.23
C GLY A 15 -1.48 -17.14 21.29
N THR A 16 -2.48 -16.93 20.44
CA THR A 16 -2.77 -17.93 19.41
C THR A 16 -1.66 -17.94 18.37
N CYS A 17 -1.43 -19.11 17.75
CA CYS A 17 -0.44 -19.23 16.69
C CYS A 17 -0.88 -18.55 15.38
N ASN A 18 -2.04 -17.90 15.38
CA ASN A 18 -2.66 -17.37 14.18
C ASN A 18 -2.41 -15.89 13.95
N ASP A 19 -1.60 -15.23 14.77
CA ASP A 19 -1.25 -13.84 14.53
C ASP A 19 -0.25 -13.76 13.37
N PRO A 20 -0.64 -13.21 12.23
CA PRO A 20 0.27 -13.10 11.09
C PRO A 20 1.49 -12.24 11.36
N CYS A 21 1.43 -11.36 12.35
CA CYS A 21 2.55 -10.51 12.70
C CYS A 21 3.50 -11.12 13.73
N ALA A 22 3.17 -12.28 14.30
CA ALA A 22 4.04 -12.91 15.29
C ALA A 22 5.40 -13.25 14.64
N GLY A 23 6.47 -12.69 15.20
CA GLY A 23 7.83 -12.89 14.67
C GLY A 23 8.10 -12.24 13.33
N GLN A 24 7.21 -11.37 12.83
CA GLN A 24 7.37 -10.69 11.56
C GLN A 24 7.57 -9.19 11.76
N ASP A 25 8.37 -8.58 10.90
CA ASP A 25 8.66 -7.14 11.01
C ASP A 25 8.74 -6.44 9.65
N PRO A 26 7.67 -6.45 8.85
CA PRO A 26 7.66 -5.69 7.60
C PRO A 26 7.82 -4.18 7.83
N ALA A 27 7.38 -3.67 8.99
CA ALA A 27 7.58 -2.26 9.33
C ALA A 27 9.06 -1.91 9.44
N GLY A 28 9.87 -2.78 10.05
CA GLY A 28 11.32 -2.59 10.14
C GLY A 28 11.98 -2.62 8.77
N GLU A 29 11.53 -3.51 7.92
CA GLU A 29 12.04 -3.60 6.55
C GLU A 29 11.71 -2.31 5.77
N ALA A 30 10.46 -1.83 5.86
CA ALA A 30 10.06 -0.59 5.22
C ALA A 30 10.85 0.61 5.75
N ALA A 31 11.05 0.68 7.06
CA ALA A 31 11.81 1.76 7.67
C ALA A 31 13.27 1.79 7.20
N GLY A 32 13.83 0.64 6.82
CA GLY A 32 15.18 0.55 6.28
C GLY A 32 15.35 1.28 4.95
N TRP A 33 14.30 1.47 4.21
CA TRP A 33 14.33 2.23 2.95
C TRP A 33 14.09 3.73 3.18
N GLN A 34 13.67 4.11 4.36
CA GLN A 34 13.28 5.48 4.66
C GLN A 34 14.49 6.42 4.63
N GLY A 35 14.31 7.58 4.02
CA GLY A 35 15.36 8.60 3.99
C GLY A 35 16.33 8.50 2.82
N SER A 36 16.24 7.46 1.97
CA SER A 36 17.01 7.43 0.74
C SER A 36 16.42 8.39 -0.30
N GLU A 37 17.21 8.72 -1.33
CA GLU A 37 16.74 9.62 -2.38
C GLU A 37 15.50 9.11 -3.08
N ASP A 38 15.42 7.80 -3.27
CA ASP A 38 14.31 7.18 -3.98
C ASP A 38 13.11 6.91 -3.06
N TYR A 39 13.33 6.91 -1.75
CA TYR A 39 12.31 6.59 -0.77
C TYR A 39 12.26 7.69 0.29
N PRO A 40 11.45 8.73 0.06
CA PRO A 40 11.32 9.82 1.04
C PRO A 40 10.82 9.29 2.38
N GLY A 41 11.21 9.97 3.42
CA GLY A 41 10.77 9.63 4.76
C GLY A 41 9.25 9.67 4.90
N VAL A 42 8.73 8.87 5.79
CA VAL A 42 7.31 8.80 6.12
C VAL A 42 7.16 8.85 7.64
N ASP A 43 5.92 8.85 8.10
CA ASP A 43 5.66 8.67 9.52
C ASP A 43 6.17 7.29 9.98
N ASN A 44 6.24 7.12 11.29
CA ASN A 44 6.72 5.85 11.84
C ASN A 44 5.94 4.67 11.27
N TRP A 45 6.68 3.66 10.86
CA TRP A 45 6.13 2.41 10.40
C TRP A 45 5.69 1.56 11.57
N LYS A 46 4.59 0.86 11.41
CA LYS A 46 4.13 -0.13 12.38
C LYS A 46 3.58 -1.36 11.67
N ASN A 47 3.67 -2.49 12.34
CA ASN A 47 3.15 -3.74 11.81
C ASN A 47 1.64 -3.82 12.06
N VAL A 48 0.89 -4.13 11.02
CA VAL A 48 -0.56 -4.35 11.11
C VAL A 48 -0.93 -5.56 10.27
N VAL A 49 -2.07 -6.15 10.58
CA VAL A 49 -2.62 -7.25 9.78
C VAL A 49 -3.57 -6.69 8.75
N LEU A 50 -3.36 -7.06 7.49
CA LEU A 50 -4.39 -6.92 6.46
C LEU A 50 -5.13 -8.23 6.36
N GLU A 51 -6.44 -8.17 6.56
CA GLU A 51 -7.27 -9.36 6.57
C GLU A 51 -7.58 -9.83 5.16
N LYS A 52 -7.80 -11.12 5.03
CA LYS A 52 -8.31 -11.73 3.81
C LYS A 52 -9.52 -10.95 3.30
N GLY A 53 -9.58 -10.70 2.00
CA GLY A 53 -10.64 -9.93 1.37
C GLY A 53 -10.37 -8.43 1.28
N THR A 54 -9.30 -7.94 1.90
CA THR A 54 -8.93 -6.52 1.78
C THR A 54 -8.61 -6.17 0.33
N ILE A 55 -9.18 -5.08 -0.16
CA ILE A 55 -8.93 -4.58 -1.50
C ILE A 55 -7.79 -3.56 -1.45
N LEU A 56 -6.80 -3.77 -2.30
CA LEU A 56 -5.62 -2.92 -2.39
C LEU A 56 -5.48 -2.35 -3.80
N PHE A 57 -4.88 -1.17 -3.86
CA PHE A 57 -4.64 -0.47 -5.12
C PHE A 57 -3.17 -0.08 -5.21
N THR A 58 -2.62 -0.18 -6.40
CA THR A 58 -1.29 0.35 -6.69
C THR A 58 -1.29 0.99 -8.06
N LEU A 59 -0.37 1.92 -8.27
CA LEU A 59 -0.29 2.63 -9.56
C LEU A 59 0.08 1.68 -10.71
N TYR A 60 -0.53 1.92 -11.83
CA TYR A 60 -0.30 1.18 -13.07
C TYR A 60 -0.03 2.17 -14.21
N PRO A 61 0.91 1.92 -15.11
CA PRO A 61 1.82 0.77 -15.15
C PRO A 61 2.76 0.71 -13.94
N HIS A 62 3.31 -0.47 -13.67
CA HIS A 62 4.11 -0.68 -12.47
C HIS A 62 5.52 -0.12 -12.58
N GLY A 63 6.09 0.21 -11.43
CA GLY A 63 7.46 0.64 -11.29
C GLY A 63 7.73 2.07 -11.78
N PRO A 64 8.97 2.52 -11.63
CA PRO A 64 9.36 3.84 -12.10
C PRO A 64 9.13 3.95 -13.61
N ALA A 65 8.50 5.04 -14.03
CA ALA A 65 8.18 5.29 -15.45
C ALA A 65 7.41 4.15 -16.14
N GLY A 66 6.74 3.29 -15.37
CA GLY A 66 5.94 2.21 -15.93
C GLY A 66 6.74 1.07 -16.55
N MET A 67 7.98 0.89 -16.12
CA MET A 67 8.89 -0.07 -16.76
C MET A 67 8.95 -1.44 -16.06
N ALA A 68 8.28 -1.61 -14.94
CA ALA A 68 8.29 -2.89 -14.23
C ALA A 68 7.13 -3.77 -14.67
N SER A 69 7.38 -5.08 -14.73
CA SER A 69 6.36 -6.07 -15.09
C SER A 69 5.45 -6.45 -13.92
N ALA A 70 5.85 -6.12 -12.70
CA ALA A 70 5.13 -6.48 -11.49
C ALA A 70 5.03 -5.28 -10.55
N PRO A 71 4.03 -5.26 -9.65
CA PRO A 71 3.90 -4.17 -8.70
C PRO A 71 5.09 -4.09 -7.75
N GLY A 72 5.37 -2.88 -7.28
CA GLY A 72 6.31 -2.68 -6.19
C GLY A 72 5.73 -3.14 -4.85
N ASN A 73 6.27 -2.60 -3.77
CA ASN A 73 5.92 -3.05 -2.42
C ASN A 73 4.86 -2.16 -1.74
N TYR A 74 4.48 -1.04 -2.35
CA TYR A 74 3.61 -0.05 -1.71
C TYR A 74 2.22 -0.07 -2.31
N PHE A 75 1.24 -0.19 -1.44
CA PHE A 75 -0.17 -0.27 -1.80
C PHE A 75 -0.98 0.68 -0.94
N VAL A 76 -2.17 1.03 -1.40
CA VAL A 76 -3.13 1.84 -0.61
C VAL A 76 -4.49 1.14 -0.60
N ARG A 77 -5.33 1.57 0.34
CA ARG A 77 -6.73 1.12 0.39
C ARG A 77 -7.64 2.15 -0.28
N GLY A 78 -8.89 1.76 -0.47
CA GLY A 78 -9.87 2.58 -1.18
C GLY A 78 -10.06 4.00 -0.64
N TYR A 79 -9.82 4.20 0.65
CA TYR A 79 -9.91 5.53 1.24
C TYR A 79 -8.97 6.53 0.56
N ALA A 80 -7.73 6.16 0.34
CA ALA A 80 -6.76 7.03 -0.33
C ALA A 80 -7.18 7.32 -1.78
N VAL A 81 -7.75 6.33 -2.45
CA VAL A 81 -8.25 6.51 -3.82
C VAL A 81 -9.40 7.50 -3.87
N ARG A 82 -10.34 7.35 -2.95
CA ARG A 82 -11.50 8.27 -2.88
C ARG A 82 -11.08 9.70 -2.56
N SER A 83 -10.09 9.86 -1.71
CA SER A 83 -9.59 11.19 -1.32
C SER A 83 -9.02 11.97 -2.49
N ALA A 84 -8.53 11.30 -3.51
CA ALA A 84 -8.01 11.94 -4.73
C ALA A 84 -9.11 12.46 -5.65
N ARG A 85 -10.36 12.10 -5.42
CA ARG A 85 -11.54 12.57 -6.17
C ARG A 85 -11.41 12.43 -7.68
N GLY A 86 -10.82 11.33 -8.13
CA GLY A 86 -10.63 11.05 -9.56
C GLY A 86 -9.50 11.83 -10.22
N ASN A 87 -8.65 12.49 -9.44
CA ASN A 87 -7.54 13.28 -9.95
C ASN A 87 -6.23 12.50 -9.80
N ALA A 88 -5.61 12.16 -10.93
CA ALA A 88 -4.38 11.38 -10.94
C ALA A 88 -3.23 12.11 -10.22
N ARG A 89 -3.08 13.40 -10.46
CA ARG A 89 -2.02 14.17 -9.82
C ARG A 89 -2.19 14.18 -8.31
N ALA A 90 -3.40 14.46 -7.85
CA ALA A 90 -3.67 14.46 -6.41
C ALA A 90 -3.34 13.12 -5.76
N PHE A 91 -3.65 12.02 -6.45
CA PHE A 91 -3.31 10.69 -5.94
C PHE A 91 -1.79 10.47 -5.93
N ASN A 92 -1.12 10.74 -7.05
CA ASN A 92 0.33 10.55 -7.13
C ASN A 92 1.06 11.39 -6.08
N ASP A 93 0.62 12.63 -5.86
CA ASP A 93 1.19 13.50 -4.86
C ASP A 93 0.95 12.97 -3.42
N SER A 94 -0.21 12.38 -3.18
CA SER A 94 -0.56 11.87 -1.86
C SER A 94 0.26 10.64 -1.46
N VAL A 95 0.71 9.85 -2.42
CA VAL A 95 1.54 8.66 -2.18
C VAL A 95 3.02 8.91 -2.43
N GLN A 96 3.41 10.13 -2.73
CA GLN A 96 4.81 10.53 -2.95
C GLN A 96 5.49 9.75 -4.05
N VAL A 97 4.77 9.51 -5.14
CA VAL A 97 5.38 8.88 -6.30
C VAL A 97 6.27 9.87 -7.00
N ARG A 98 7.51 9.48 -7.17
CA ARG A 98 8.48 10.27 -7.91
C ARG A 98 8.08 10.30 -9.38
N HIS A 99 7.81 11.47 -9.89
CA HIS A 99 7.68 11.66 -11.31
C HIS A 99 9.09 11.68 -11.88
N SER A 100 9.35 10.90 -12.91
CA SER A 100 10.70 10.74 -13.40
C SER A 100 11.38 12.09 -13.66
N GLY A 101 12.20 12.44 -12.76
CA GLY A 101 13.35 13.27 -12.91
C GLY A 101 13.18 14.75 -13.18
N ASN A 102 12.05 15.29 -13.60
CA ASN A 102 11.98 16.71 -13.89
C ASN A 102 10.56 17.22 -14.14
N ALA A 103 10.48 18.49 -14.45
CA ALA A 103 9.24 19.25 -14.60
C ALA A 103 8.30 18.78 -15.73
N THR A 104 8.71 17.85 -16.55
CA THR A 104 7.87 17.28 -17.61
C THR A 104 7.08 16.08 -17.14
N ALA A 105 7.08 15.86 -15.88
CA ALA A 105 6.47 14.74 -15.17
C ALA A 105 4.99 14.50 -15.48
N ALA A 106 4.28 15.46 -16.03
CA ALA A 106 2.88 15.26 -16.40
C ALA A 106 2.69 14.10 -17.38
N ARG A 107 3.70 13.82 -18.20
CA ARG A 107 3.66 12.70 -19.15
C ARG A 107 3.87 11.36 -18.48
N ASP A 108 4.60 11.37 -17.40
CA ASP A 108 4.98 10.15 -16.68
C ASP A 108 4.04 9.83 -15.54
N MET A 109 3.07 10.70 -15.31
CA MET A 109 2.08 10.50 -14.28
C MET A 109 1.24 9.29 -14.63
N ARG A 110 1.23 8.33 -13.72
CA ARG A 110 0.45 7.13 -13.92
C ARG A 110 -1.02 7.42 -13.60
N LYS A 111 -1.89 7.09 -14.53
CA LYS A 111 -3.30 7.49 -14.51
C LYS A 111 -4.25 6.35 -14.21
N GLN A 112 -3.71 5.17 -13.92
CA GLN A 112 -4.52 4.00 -13.63
C GLN A 112 -4.06 3.35 -12.33
N LEU A 113 -4.98 2.60 -11.75
CA LEU A 113 -4.74 1.79 -10.56
C LEU A 113 -5.00 0.34 -10.90
N HIS A 114 -4.10 -0.54 -10.48
CA HIS A 114 -4.28 -1.97 -10.53
C HIS A 114 -4.87 -2.42 -9.20
N ILE A 115 -5.88 -3.27 -9.26
CA ILE A 115 -6.67 -3.67 -8.09
C ILE A 115 -6.34 -5.11 -7.70
N PHE A 116 -6.00 -5.30 -6.43
CA PHE A 116 -5.64 -6.59 -5.86
C PHE A 116 -6.54 -6.95 -4.69
N VAL A 117 -6.63 -8.22 -4.39
CA VAL A 117 -7.33 -8.75 -3.22
C VAL A 117 -6.35 -9.53 -2.37
N VAL A 118 -6.40 -9.33 -1.07
CA VAL A 118 -5.63 -10.12 -0.10
C VAL A 118 -6.30 -11.47 0.07
N GLU A 119 -5.57 -12.56 -0.19
CA GLU A 119 -6.13 -13.91 -0.17
C GLU A 119 -6.06 -14.60 1.18
N GLU A 120 -5.17 -14.17 2.03
CA GLU A 120 -5.07 -14.64 3.42
C GLU A 120 -4.54 -13.52 4.29
N ASP A 121 -4.77 -13.58 5.59
CA ASP A 121 -4.27 -12.57 6.52
C ASP A 121 -2.76 -12.46 6.41
N ILE A 122 -2.24 -11.25 6.25
CA ILE A 122 -0.81 -10.99 6.15
C ILE A 122 -0.39 -9.85 7.07
N CYS A 123 0.82 -9.93 7.58
CA CYS A 123 1.45 -8.84 8.30
C CYS A 123 2.12 -7.89 7.32
N VAL A 124 1.82 -6.61 7.44
CA VAL A 124 2.36 -5.57 6.56
C VAL A 124 2.82 -4.38 7.37
N GLY A 125 3.67 -3.56 6.78
CA GLY A 125 4.00 -2.26 7.35
C GLY A 125 2.93 -1.24 6.98
N LYS A 126 2.61 -0.34 7.90
CA LYS A 126 1.66 0.75 7.68
C LYS A 126 2.28 2.07 8.11
N SER A 127 2.18 3.08 7.26
CA SER A 127 2.63 4.43 7.59
C SER A 127 1.92 5.45 6.69
N LYS A 128 2.23 6.72 6.87
CA LYS A 128 1.74 7.78 5.99
C LYS A 128 2.89 8.36 5.18
N ALA A 129 2.63 8.62 3.90
CA ALA A 129 3.59 9.28 3.04
C ALA A 129 3.82 10.72 3.50
N ASN A 130 5.08 11.15 3.49
CA ASN A 130 5.39 12.52 3.84
C ASN A 130 5.37 13.44 2.60
N LYS A 131 5.86 14.66 2.73
CA LYS A 131 5.67 15.73 1.74
C LYS A 131 6.88 15.98 0.84
N LYS A 132 7.70 14.98 0.57
CA LYS A 132 8.90 15.25 -0.22
C LYS A 132 8.63 15.63 -1.67
N TYR A 133 7.70 14.94 -2.33
CA TYR A 133 7.43 15.13 -3.76
C TYR A 133 6.04 15.71 -4.05
N GLY A 134 5.21 15.90 -3.05
CA GLY A 134 3.87 16.43 -3.16
C GLY A 134 3.28 16.63 -1.79
N ASP A 135 1.97 16.73 -1.70
CA ASP A 135 1.31 16.99 -0.41
C ASP A 135 1.41 15.84 0.57
N GLY A 136 1.64 14.64 0.10
CA GLY A 136 1.73 13.47 0.95
C GLY A 136 0.44 13.12 1.66
N GLY A 137 0.55 12.40 2.75
CA GLY A 137 -0.54 12.15 3.68
C GLY A 137 -1.37 10.90 3.43
N ALA A 138 -1.20 10.21 2.31
CA ALA A 138 -1.90 8.95 2.09
C ALA A 138 -1.34 7.86 3.01
N THR A 139 -2.23 7.05 3.57
CA THR A 139 -1.82 5.86 4.29
C THR A 139 -1.34 4.82 3.29
N GLN A 140 -0.11 4.36 3.48
CA GLN A 140 0.52 3.36 2.64
C GLN A 140 0.76 2.08 3.41
N TYR A 141 0.72 0.96 2.68
CA TYR A 141 1.00 -0.36 3.21
C TYR A 141 2.19 -0.94 2.46
N TYR A 142 3.19 -1.34 3.22
CA TYR A 142 4.38 -2.00 2.67
C TYR A 142 4.17 -3.51 2.75
N ILE A 143 4.16 -4.15 1.58
CA ILE A 143 3.99 -5.60 1.47
C ILE A 143 5.32 -6.17 0.98
N ARG A 144 5.89 -7.08 1.75
CA ARG A 144 7.17 -7.69 1.43
C ARG A 144 7.06 -8.55 0.18
N ASP A 145 8.16 -8.69 -0.53
CA ASP A 145 8.19 -9.54 -1.74
C ASP A 145 7.70 -10.95 -1.45
N MET A 146 8.06 -11.51 -0.30
CA MET A 146 7.65 -12.86 0.10
C MET A 146 6.13 -12.98 0.33
N ASP A 147 5.44 -11.88 0.57
CA ASP A 147 4.00 -11.87 0.81
C ASP A 147 3.19 -11.49 -0.42
N LYS A 148 3.82 -10.97 -1.47
CA LYS A 148 3.10 -10.62 -2.70
C LYS A 148 2.34 -11.79 -3.34
N PRO A 149 2.82 -13.03 -3.28
CA PRO A 149 2.03 -14.16 -3.79
C PRO A 149 0.70 -14.39 -3.08
N LYS A 150 0.51 -13.78 -1.90
CA LYS A 150 -0.76 -13.83 -1.17
C LYS A 150 -1.75 -12.76 -1.64
N LEU A 151 -1.38 -11.97 -2.64
CA LEU A 151 -2.25 -11.03 -3.31
C LEU A 151 -2.66 -11.62 -4.64
N THR A 152 -3.94 -11.47 -4.98
CA THR A 152 -4.44 -11.88 -6.29
C THR A 152 -4.84 -10.64 -7.08
N SER A 153 -4.32 -10.52 -8.29
CA SER A 153 -4.78 -9.49 -9.21
C SER A 153 -6.21 -9.78 -9.62
N THR A 154 -7.05 -8.77 -9.54
CA THR A 154 -8.42 -8.87 -10.07
C THR A 154 -8.45 -8.83 -11.60
N GLY A 155 -7.33 -8.49 -12.23
CA GLY A 155 -7.29 -8.21 -13.67
C GLY A 155 -7.96 -6.89 -14.06
N LYS A 156 -8.40 -6.10 -13.09
CA LYS A 156 -9.11 -4.86 -13.34
C LYS A 156 -8.21 -3.66 -13.09
N LEU A 157 -8.37 -2.66 -13.95
CA LEU A 157 -7.73 -1.37 -13.80
C LEU A 157 -8.80 -0.31 -13.57
N ARG A 158 -8.46 0.68 -12.77
CA ARG A 158 -9.32 1.84 -12.54
C ARG A 158 -8.59 3.08 -13.02
N SER A 159 -9.18 3.81 -13.95
CA SER A 159 -8.59 5.05 -14.45
C SER A 159 -9.06 6.24 -13.62
N PHE A 160 -8.15 7.18 -13.41
CA PHE A 160 -8.53 8.49 -12.93
C PHE A 160 -9.21 9.27 -14.06
N ARG A 161 -10.13 10.15 -13.69
CA ARG A 161 -10.86 10.94 -14.68
C ARG A 161 -10.01 12.06 -15.28
N ARG A 162 -9.05 12.51 -14.50
CA ARG A 162 -8.21 13.65 -14.88
C ARG A 162 -6.90 13.67 -14.10
#